data_1231f16ece3a444cda45ad74226c0df6
#
_entry.id   1231f16ece3a444cda45ad74226c0df6
#
_cell.length_a   1.000
_cell.length_b   1.000
_cell.length_c   1.000
_cell.angle_alpha   90.00
_cell.angle_beta   90.00
_cell.angle_gamma   90.00
#
_symmetry.space_group_name_H-M   'P 1'
#
loop_
_entity.id
_entity.type
_entity.pdbx_description
1 polymer ?
#
loop_
_entity_poly.entity_id
_entity_poly.type
_entity_poly.pdbx_seq_one_letter_code
_entity_poly.pdbx_strand_id
1 'polypeptide(L)'
;ESLDVLVHSAGMEAPGAVDKITPTRWRAVLNLNLVATAYLTSLLLPALREARGLTVFINSGAGVSPRSGNALYSASKAGLKSLADTLRQEEAGKVRVTSIYPGRVDTPMQERLHAFNAARLRTEGIMATPAYRAADHMAPQSVAAAVRLAVNTPMDAVVEDLAIRPAGML
;
A
#
# COMPACT_ATOMS: atom_id res chain seq x y z
N GLU A 1 0.10 -3.38 28.49
CA GLU A 1 -0.72 -2.52 27.61
C GLU A 1 -1.14 -3.32 26.40
N SER A 2 -2.38 -3.17 25.94
CA SER A 2 -2.94 -3.88 24.78
C SER A 2 -3.16 -2.90 23.62
N LEU A 3 -3.14 -3.41 22.39
CA LEU A 3 -3.37 -2.66 21.15
C LEU A 3 -4.38 -3.42 20.29
N ASP A 4 -5.56 -2.84 20.09
CA ASP A 4 -6.63 -3.48 19.33
C ASP A 4 -6.40 -3.41 17.81
N VAL A 5 -5.90 -2.28 17.31
CA VAL A 5 -5.72 -2.05 15.86
C VAL A 5 -4.45 -1.26 15.57
N LEU A 6 -3.64 -1.78 14.65
CA LEU A 6 -2.49 -1.09 14.06
C LEU A 6 -2.70 -0.91 12.55
N VAL A 7 -2.71 0.33 12.06
CA VAL A 7 -2.84 0.62 10.63
C VAL A 7 -1.56 1.21 10.08
N HIS A 8 -0.90 0.51 9.19
CA HIS A 8 0.26 0.99 8.45
C HIS A 8 -0.18 1.68 7.16
N SER A 9 -0.25 3.02 7.20
CA SER A 9 -0.66 3.86 6.07
C SER A 9 0.45 4.75 5.53
N ALA A 10 1.55 4.90 6.26
CA ALA A 10 2.69 5.67 5.79
C ALA A 10 3.32 5.04 4.55
N GLY A 11 3.70 5.87 3.59
CA GLY A 11 4.34 5.40 2.38
C GLY A 11 4.72 6.52 1.43
N MET A 12 5.68 6.23 0.58
CA MET A 12 6.11 7.13 -0.48
C MET A 12 6.31 6.36 -1.79
N GLU A 13 6.15 7.07 -2.89
CA GLU A 13 6.45 6.58 -4.23
C GLU A 13 7.79 7.14 -4.72
N ALA A 14 8.36 6.48 -5.72
CA ALA A 14 9.53 6.98 -6.44
C ALA A 14 9.49 6.46 -7.88
N PRO A 15 8.74 7.13 -8.77
CA PRO A 15 8.69 6.74 -10.16
C PRO A 15 10.04 6.99 -10.84
N GLY A 16 10.38 6.12 -11.80
CA GLY A 16 11.61 6.19 -12.58
C GLY A 16 11.95 4.85 -13.21
N ALA A 17 12.73 4.89 -14.30
CA ALA A 17 13.36 3.70 -14.84
C ALA A 17 14.46 3.21 -13.89
N VAL A 18 14.68 1.90 -13.85
CA VAL A 18 15.61 1.27 -12.88
C VAL A 18 17.00 1.88 -12.93
N ASP A 19 17.52 2.16 -14.12
CA ASP A 19 18.84 2.76 -14.34
C ASP A 19 18.95 4.25 -13.93
N LYS A 20 17.81 4.89 -13.64
CA LYS A 20 17.73 6.30 -13.22
C LYS A 20 17.46 6.48 -11.73
N ILE A 21 17.18 5.40 -11.00
CA ILE A 21 16.90 5.47 -9.56
C ILE A 21 18.20 5.31 -8.78
N THR A 22 18.57 6.32 -8.02
CA THR A 22 19.81 6.29 -7.20
C THR A 22 19.68 5.33 -6.00
N PRO A 23 20.79 4.76 -5.50
CA PRO A 23 20.79 3.95 -4.29
C PRO A 23 20.18 4.66 -3.08
N THR A 24 20.34 5.97 -2.97
CA THR A 24 19.72 6.77 -1.89
C THR A 24 18.20 6.74 -1.97
N ARG A 25 17.62 6.87 -3.17
CA ARG A 25 16.16 6.76 -3.35
C ARG A 25 15.67 5.34 -3.04
N TRP A 26 16.42 4.30 -3.45
CA TRP A 26 16.11 2.92 -3.09
C TRP A 26 16.01 2.75 -1.58
N ARG A 27 17.03 3.18 -0.84
CA ARG A 27 17.04 3.09 0.63
C ARG A 27 15.87 3.87 1.26
N ALA A 28 15.61 5.10 0.82
CA ALA A 28 14.56 5.92 1.39
C ALA A 28 13.17 5.26 1.28
N VAL A 29 12.83 4.76 0.08
CA VAL A 29 11.52 4.12 -0.15
C VAL A 29 11.41 2.79 0.58
N LEU A 30 12.44 1.94 0.50
CA LEU A 30 12.41 0.65 1.19
C LEU A 30 12.38 0.83 2.70
N ASN A 31 13.14 1.78 3.23
CA ASN A 31 13.14 2.07 4.66
C ASN A 31 11.76 2.50 5.15
N LEU A 32 11.07 3.42 4.44
CA LEU A 32 9.76 3.87 4.87
C LEU A 32 8.68 2.81 4.63
N ASN A 33 8.59 2.29 3.39
CA ASN A 33 7.46 1.46 3.00
C ASN A 33 7.52 0.02 3.55
N LEU A 34 8.72 -0.47 3.90
CA LEU A 34 8.92 -1.86 4.31
C LEU A 34 9.62 -1.98 5.66
N VAL A 35 10.85 -1.45 5.79
CA VAL A 35 11.66 -1.69 6.99
C VAL A 35 11.03 -1.08 8.24
N ALA A 36 10.63 0.20 8.18
CA ALA A 36 9.97 0.86 9.31
C ALA A 36 8.63 0.19 9.68
N THR A 37 7.88 -0.25 8.66
CA THR A 37 6.62 -0.99 8.85
C THR A 37 6.87 -2.32 9.57
N ALA A 38 7.85 -3.11 9.11
CA ALA A 38 8.22 -4.38 9.73
C ALA A 38 8.71 -4.18 11.17
N TYR A 39 9.60 -3.20 11.38
CA TYR A 39 10.15 -2.91 12.69
C TYR A 39 9.08 -2.44 13.68
N LEU A 40 8.21 -1.49 13.29
CA LEU A 40 7.12 -1.04 14.15
C LEU A 40 6.15 -2.18 14.48
N THR A 41 5.83 -3.04 13.50
CA THR A 41 5.03 -4.24 13.75
C THR A 41 5.68 -5.12 14.81
N SER A 42 6.98 -5.43 14.67
CA SER A 42 7.69 -6.29 15.62
C SER A 42 7.68 -5.75 17.07
N LEU A 43 7.79 -4.44 17.23
CA LEU A 43 7.75 -3.78 18.53
C LEU A 43 6.34 -3.85 19.17
N LEU A 44 5.29 -3.81 18.35
CA LEU A 44 3.91 -3.76 18.83
C LEU A 44 3.22 -5.14 18.86
N LEU A 45 3.86 -6.20 18.33
CA LEU A 45 3.31 -7.56 18.35
C LEU A 45 2.89 -8.04 19.74
N PRO A 46 3.65 -7.84 20.83
CA PRO A 46 3.22 -8.27 22.16
C PRO A 46 1.89 -7.63 22.57
N ALA A 47 1.71 -6.32 22.31
CA ALA A 47 0.48 -5.61 22.63
C ALA A 47 -0.71 -6.03 21.74
N LEU A 48 -0.45 -6.32 20.45
CA LEU A 48 -1.45 -6.86 19.53
C LEU A 48 -1.90 -8.26 19.95
N ARG A 49 -0.98 -9.13 20.38
CA ARG A 49 -1.30 -10.47 20.87
C ARG A 49 -2.17 -10.43 22.12
N GLU A 50 -1.88 -9.52 23.04
CA GLU A 50 -2.66 -9.32 24.27
C GLU A 50 -4.13 -8.96 23.97
N ALA A 51 -4.37 -8.11 22.96
CA ALA A 51 -5.72 -7.72 22.53
C ALA A 51 -6.37 -8.71 21.56
N ARG A 52 -5.69 -9.75 21.07
CA ARG A 52 -6.07 -10.49 19.85
C ARG A 52 -6.39 -9.54 18.70
N GLY A 53 -5.56 -8.49 18.56
CA GLY A 53 -5.80 -7.34 17.74
C GLY A 53 -5.72 -7.61 16.23
N LEU A 54 -5.77 -6.51 15.49
CA LEU A 54 -5.70 -6.51 14.03
C LEU A 54 -4.56 -5.60 13.57
N THR A 55 -3.70 -6.06 12.67
CA THR A 55 -2.83 -5.19 11.89
C THR A 55 -3.32 -5.07 10.45
N VAL A 56 -3.36 -3.84 9.92
CA VAL A 56 -3.80 -3.51 8.57
C VAL A 56 -2.65 -2.87 7.81
N PHE A 57 -2.28 -3.44 6.70
CA PHE A 57 -1.28 -2.89 5.78
C PHE A 57 -1.97 -2.24 4.59
N ILE A 58 -1.79 -0.92 4.40
CA ILE A 58 -2.18 -0.25 3.16
C ILE A 58 -1.13 -0.55 2.09
N ASN A 59 -1.41 -1.58 1.34
CA ASN A 59 -0.57 -2.08 0.26
C ASN A 59 -0.85 -1.33 -1.07
N SER A 60 -0.69 -1.98 -2.20
CA SER A 60 -0.99 -1.43 -3.53
C SER A 60 -1.12 -2.56 -4.55
N GLY A 61 -1.93 -2.35 -5.56
CA GLY A 61 -1.94 -3.20 -6.75
C GLY A 61 -0.57 -3.28 -7.44
N ALA A 62 0.31 -2.28 -7.26
CA ALA A 62 1.68 -2.28 -7.79
C ALA A 62 2.57 -3.37 -7.19
N GLY A 63 2.27 -3.85 -5.98
CA GLY A 63 2.98 -4.98 -5.36
C GLY A 63 2.61 -6.35 -5.94
N VAL A 64 1.50 -6.42 -6.70
CA VAL A 64 1.00 -7.65 -7.33
C VAL A 64 1.20 -7.61 -8.86
N SER A 65 0.95 -6.44 -9.46
CA SER A 65 1.05 -6.22 -10.91
C SER A 65 1.94 -5.01 -11.19
N PRO A 66 3.26 -5.21 -11.23
CA PRO A 66 4.22 -4.11 -11.46
C PRO A 66 4.08 -3.54 -12.88
N ARG A 67 4.44 -2.26 -13.03
CA ARG A 67 4.41 -1.56 -14.32
C ARG A 67 5.75 -0.88 -14.59
N SER A 68 6.08 -0.69 -15.86
CA SER A 68 7.25 0.08 -16.28
C SER A 68 7.29 1.46 -15.61
N GLY A 69 8.48 1.89 -15.18
CA GLY A 69 8.70 3.16 -14.49
C GLY A 69 8.29 3.16 -13.01
N ASN A 70 7.95 2.01 -12.43
CA ASN A 70 7.50 1.91 -11.03
C ASN A 70 8.23 0.83 -10.23
N ALA A 71 9.43 0.43 -10.65
CA ALA A 71 10.13 -0.72 -10.09
C ALA A 71 10.37 -0.60 -8.58
N LEU A 72 10.85 0.55 -8.10
CA LEU A 72 11.17 0.75 -6.70
C LEU A 72 9.93 0.67 -5.79
N TYR A 73 8.87 1.36 -6.16
CA TYR A 73 7.62 1.30 -5.41
C TYR A 73 7.00 -0.11 -5.44
N SER A 74 6.97 -0.74 -6.63
CA SER A 74 6.47 -2.11 -6.79
C SER A 74 7.25 -3.10 -5.93
N ALA A 75 8.59 -3.02 -5.92
CA ALA A 75 9.42 -3.87 -5.06
C ALA A 75 9.11 -3.67 -3.57
N SER A 76 8.95 -2.41 -3.13
CA SER A 76 8.59 -2.11 -1.73
C SER A 76 7.23 -2.70 -1.33
N LYS A 77 6.24 -2.61 -2.23
CA LYS A 77 4.87 -3.11 -1.95
C LYS A 77 4.76 -4.64 -2.14
N ALA A 78 5.57 -5.24 -3.01
CA ALA A 78 5.70 -6.69 -3.08
C ALA A 78 6.34 -7.27 -1.80
N GLY A 79 7.40 -6.61 -1.28
CA GLY A 79 7.98 -6.94 0.01
C GLY A 79 6.97 -6.80 1.16
N LEU A 80 6.18 -5.73 1.16
CA LEU A 80 5.12 -5.51 2.16
C LEU A 80 4.03 -6.58 2.09
N LYS A 81 3.67 -7.04 0.87
CA LYS A 81 2.75 -8.17 0.71
C LYS A 81 3.33 -9.44 1.33
N SER A 82 4.58 -9.78 0.99
CA SER A 82 5.27 -10.95 1.54
C SER A 82 5.35 -10.91 3.06
N LEU A 83 5.67 -9.73 3.65
CA LEU A 83 5.67 -9.53 5.10
C LEU A 83 4.30 -9.83 5.71
N ALA A 84 3.22 -9.27 5.13
CA ALA A 84 1.87 -9.46 5.64
C ALA A 84 1.44 -10.93 5.56
N ASP A 85 1.73 -11.61 4.45
CA ASP A 85 1.38 -13.02 4.24
C ASP A 85 2.13 -13.94 5.22
N THR A 86 3.42 -13.66 5.47
CA THR A 86 4.22 -14.40 6.45
C THR A 86 3.71 -14.16 7.87
N LEU A 87 3.49 -12.90 8.24
CA LEU A 87 2.98 -12.54 9.55
C LEU A 87 1.61 -13.17 9.84
N ARG A 88 0.74 -13.28 8.84
CA ARG A 88 -0.57 -13.94 8.96
C ARG A 88 -0.42 -15.41 9.36
N GLN A 89 0.59 -16.09 8.82
CA GLN A 89 0.87 -17.49 9.17
C GLN A 89 1.50 -17.62 10.56
N GLU A 90 2.46 -16.76 10.90
CA GLU A 90 3.16 -16.78 12.20
C GLU A 90 2.23 -16.45 13.37
N GLU A 91 1.26 -15.56 13.14
CA GLU A 91 0.33 -15.04 14.17
C GLU A 91 -1.07 -15.67 14.10
N ALA A 92 -1.24 -16.74 13.35
CA ALA A 92 -2.53 -17.42 13.24
C ALA A 92 -3.15 -17.73 14.59
N GLY A 93 -4.40 -17.30 14.81
CA GLY A 93 -5.13 -17.42 16.08
C GLY A 93 -4.73 -16.43 17.18
N LYS A 94 -3.72 -15.58 16.97
CA LYS A 94 -3.23 -14.59 17.96
C LYS A 94 -3.46 -13.15 17.50
N VAL A 95 -3.11 -12.82 16.24
CA VAL A 95 -3.26 -11.49 15.64
C VAL A 95 -3.86 -11.65 14.26
N ARG A 96 -4.89 -10.88 13.95
CA ARG A 96 -5.47 -10.83 12.60
C ARG A 96 -4.62 -9.92 11.71
N VAL A 97 -4.45 -10.29 10.45
CA VAL A 97 -3.61 -9.54 9.49
C VAL A 97 -4.37 -9.31 8.20
N THR A 98 -4.55 -8.05 7.85
CA THR A 98 -5.26 -7.62 6.62
C THR A 98 -4.33 -6.82 5.73
N SER A 99 -4.33 -7.12 4.42
CA SER A 99 -3.75 -6.26 3.38
C SER A 99 -4.85 -5.62 2.55
N ILE A 100 -4.84 -4.30 2.44
CA ILE A 100 -5.73 -3.56 1.54
C ILE A 100 -4.93 -3.09 0.34
N TYR A 101 -5.46 -3.31 -0.87
CA TYR A 101 -4.84 -2.95 -2.15
C TYR A 101 -5.66 -1.89 -2.87
N PRO A 102 -5.51 -0.61 -2.51
CA PRO A 102 -6.19 0.46 -3.21
C PRO A 102 -5.72 0.56 -4.67
N GLY A 103 -6.66 0.88 -5.56
CA GLY A 103 -6.37 1.37 -6.89
C GLY A 103 -5.98 2.85 -6.86
N ARG A 104 -6.45 3.62 -7.85
CA ARG A 104 -6.20 5.06 -7.88
C ARG A 104 -7.04 5.77 -6.82
N VAL A 105 -6.37 6.51 -5.95
CA VAL A 105 -7.01 7.31 -4.90
C VAL A 105 -6.65 8.77 -5.14
N ASP A 106 -7.61 9.67 -5.06
CA ASP A 106 -7.41 11.11 -5.20
C ASP A 106 -6.56 11.64 -4.04
N THR A 107 -5.27 11.81 -4.31
CA THR A 107 -4.25 12.21 -3.34
C THR A 107 -3.13 12.99 -4.03
N PRO A 108 -2.39 13.85 -3.30
CA PRO A 108 -1.20 14.51 -3.85
C PRO A 108 -0.14 13.54 -4.39
N MET A 109 -0.06 12.32 -3.87
CA MET A 109 0.81 11.27 -4.39
C MET A 109 0.40 10.87 -5.81
N GLN A 110 -0.88 10.66 -6.03
CA GLN A 110 -1.40 10.27 -7.34
C GLN A 110 -1.30 11.38 -8.37
N GLU A 111 -1.49 12.63 -7.98
CA GLU A 111 -1.26 13.80 -8.86
C GLU A 111 0.19 13.87 -9.34
N ARG A 112 1.15 13.72 -8.41
CA ARG A 112 2.59 13.72 -8.77
C ARG A 112 2.94 12.56 -9.69
N LEU A 113 2.41 11.36 -9.45
CA LEU A 113 2.63 10.19 -10.30
C LEU A 113 2.06 10.43 -11.71
N HIS A 114 0.88 11.03 -11.80
CA HIS A 114 0.24 11.37 -13.06
C HIS A 114 1.11 12.38 -13.84
N ALA A 115 1.55 13.46 -13.19
CA ALA A 115 2.42 14.47 -13.80
C ALA A 115 3.74 13.87 -14.30
N PHE A 116 4.37 12.99 -13.51
CA PHE A 116 5.58 12.29 -13.92
C PHE A 116 5.36 11.42 -15.16
N ASN A 117 4.30 10.60 -15.18
CA ASN A 117 3.98 9.74 -16.31
C ASN A 117 3.67 10.56 -17.57
N ALA A 118 2.95 11.66 -17.45
CA ALA A 118 2.65 12.58 -18.57
C ALA A 118 3.92 13.22 -19.15
N ALA A 119 4.87 13.60 -18.30
CA ALA A 119 6.16 14.15 -18.74
C ALA A 119 7.00 13.07 -19.45
N ARG A 120 7.06 11.86 -18.93
CA ARG A 120 7.77 10.73 -19.53
C ARG A 120 7.21 10.39 -20.93
N LEU A 121 5.91 10.25 -21.05
CA LEU A 121 5.27 9.91 -22.33
C LEU A 121 5.51 10.98 -23.40
N ARG A 122 5.54 12.27 -23.01
CA ARG A 122 5.93 13.35 -23.93
C ARG A 122 7.36 13.22 -24.44
N THR A 123 8.31 12.85 -23.59
CA THR A 123 9.71 12.64 -24.00
C THR A 123 9.89 11.41 -24.90
N GLU A 124 9.01 10.42 -24.78
CA GLU A 124 8.96 9.21 -25.60
C GLU A 124 8.19 9.41 -26.93
N GLY A 125 7.68 10.63 -27.20
CA GLY A 125 6.91 10.94 -28.42
C GLY A 125 5.51 10.32 -28.43
N ILE A 126 5.02 9.84 -27.30
CA ILE A 126 3.69 9.27 -27.16
C ILE A 126 2.70 10.39 -26.84
N MET A 127 1.54 10.38 -27.52
CA MET A 127 0.51 11.42 -27.39
C MET A 127 0.13 11.69 -25.93
N ALA A 128 -0.25 12.95 -25.65
CA ALA A 128 -0.55 13.47 -24.34
C ALA A 128 -1.55 12.58 -23.57
N THR A 129 -1.20 12.21 -22.35
CA THR A 129 -2.17 11.65 -21.39
C THR A 129 -3.25 12.69 -21.08
N PRO A 130 -4.51 12.27 -20.89
CA PRO A 130 -5.56 13.17 -20.40
C PRO A 130 -5.12 13.90 -19.13
N ALA A 131 -5.62 15.09 -18.88
CA ALA A 131 -5.36 15.82 -17.65
C ALA A 131 -5.80 14.98 -16.43
N TYR A 132 -5.12 15.16 -15.28
CA TYR A 132 -5.57 14.56 -14.02
C TYR A 132 -6.97 15.04 -13.69
N ARG A 133 -7.85 14.11 -13.32
CA ARG A 133 -9.20 14.42 -12.85
C ARG A 133 -9.47 13.62 -11.57
N ALA A 134 -9.80 14.33 -10.50
CA ALA A 134 -10.17 13.70 -9.22
C ALA A 134 -11.34 12.70 -9.38
N ALA A 135 -12.28 13.01 -10.28
CA ALA A 135 -13.44 12.15 -10.57
C ALA A 135 -13.08 10.75 -11.13
N ASP A 136 -11.86 10.56 -11.65
CA ASP A 136 -11.37 9.26 -12.14
C ASP A 136 -10.71 8.44 -11.02
N HIS A 137 -10.77 8.91 -9.78
CA HIS A 137 -10.11 8.34 -8.63
C HIS A 137 -11.11 8.10 -7.49
N MET A 138 -10.80 7.18 -6.60
CA MET A 138 -11.54 7.01 -5.35
C MET A 138 -11.18 8.13 -4.38
N ALA A 139 -12.15 8.58 -3.60
CA ALA A 139 -11.86 9.41 -2.43
C ALA A 139 -11.07 8.61 -1.36
N PRO A 140 -10.17 9.23 -0.58
CA PRO A 140 -9.48 8.57 0.55
C PRO A 140 -10.44 7.89 1.53
N GLN A 141 -11.65 8.42 1.68
CA GLN A 141 -12.72 7.85 2.52
C GLN A 141 -13.13 6.43 2.10
N SER A 142 -12.99 6.08 0.82
CA SER A 142 -13.25 4.72 0.34
C SER A 142 -12.21 3.72 0.90
N VAL A 143 -10.96 4.16 1.04
CA VAL A 143 -9.90 3.35 1.70
C VAL A 143 -10.20 3.22 3.20
N ALA A 144 -10.59 4.30 3.86
CA ALA A 144 -10.98 4.28 5.26
C ALA A 144 -12.20 3.36 5.51
N ALA A 145 -13.16 3.30 4.58
CA ALA A 145 -14.28 2.37 4.65
C ALA A 145 -13.81 0.91 4.57
N ALA A 146 -12.83 0.60 3.71
CA ALA A 146 -12.23 -0.73 3.63
C ALA A 146 -11.49 -1.12 4.93
N VAL A 147 -10.77 -0.17 5.56
CA VAL A 147 -10.17 -0.39 6.89
C VAL A 147 -11.25 -0.69 7.93
N ARG A 148 -12.33 0.10 7.96
CA ARG A 148 -13.44 -0.14 8.89
C ARG A 148 -14.11 -1.50 8.68
N LEU A 149 -14.24 -1.96 7.43
CA LEU A 149 -14.73 -3.31 7.15
C LEU A 149 -13.86 -4.37 7.83
N ALA A 150 -12.55 -4.29 7.67
CA ALA A 150 -11.62 -5.23 8.31
C ALA A 150 -11.69 -5.16 9.85
N VAL A 151 -11.76 -3.96 10.42
CA VAL A 151 -11.86 -3.74 11.88
C VAL A 151 -13.15 -4.33 12.45
N ASN A 152 -14.27 -4.13 11.76
CA ASN A 152 -15.59 -4.57 12.21
C ASN A 152 -15.90 -6.04 11.88
N THR A 153 -15.00 -6.75 11.21
CA THR A 153 -15.15 -8.19 10.99
C THR A 153 -15.11 -8.93 12.33
N PRO A 154 -16.06 -9.84 12.62
CA PRO A 154 -16.10 -10.59 13.87
C PRO A 154 -14.79 -11.30 14.18
N MET A 155 -14.54 -11.56 15.46
CA MET A 155 -13.23 -12.09 15.95
C MET A 155 -12.91 -13.51 15.50
N ASP A 156 -13.89 -14.25 15.02
CA ASP A 156 -13.75 -15.61 14.45
C ASP A 156 -13.40 -15.60 12.96
N ALA A 157 -13.27 -14.39 12.35
CA ALA A 157 -12.96 -14.22 10.94
C ALA A 157 -11.92 -13.11 10.70
N VAL A 158 -11.27 -13.15 9.55
CA VAL A 158 -10.36 -12.11 9.08
C VAL A 158 -10.56 -11.84 7.59
N VAL A 159 -10.55 -10.57 7.21
CA VAL A 159 -10.41 -10.17 5.81
C VAL A 159 -8.92 -10.19 5.49
N GLU A 160 -8.44 -11.20 4.78
CA GLU A 160 -7.01 -11.35 4.51
C GLU A 160 -6.50 -10.32 3.51
N ASP A 161 -7.12 -10.28 2.33
CA ASP A 161 -6.78 -9.37 1.23
C ASP A 161 -8.03 -8.68 0.69
N LEU A 162 -7.97 -7.37 0.54
CA LEU A 162 -9.08 -6.57 0.03
C LEU A 162 -8.61 -5.61 -1.06
N ALA A 163 -9.00 -5.88 -2.30
CA ALA A 163 -8.74 -4.98 -3.41
C ALA A 163 -9.93 -4.04 -3.65
N ILE A 164 -9.66 -2.73 -3.72
CA ILE A 164 -10.67 -1.71 -4.04
C ILE A 164 -10.21 -0.87 -5.22
N ARG A 165 -11.15 -0.53 -6.11
CA ARG A 165 -10.89 0.17 -7.37
C ARG A 165 -11.93 1.26 -7.60
N PRO A 166 -11.62 2.33 -8.38
CA PRO A 166 -12.65 3.24 -8.87
C PRO A 166 -13.72 2.46 -9.63
N ALA A 167 -15.01 2.68 -9.30
CA ALA A 167 -16.12 1.92 -9.88
C ALA A 167 -16.29 2.09 -11.41
N GLY A 168 -15.82 3.21 -11.97
CA GLY A 168 -15.85 3.47 -13.41
C GLY A 168 -14.65 2.92 -14.21
N MET A 169 -13.79 2.08 -13.59
CA MET A 169 -12.56 1.57 -14.19
C MET A 169 -12.43 0.06 -13.94
N LEU A 170 -13.18 -0.70 -14.68
CA LEU A 170 -13.03 -2.16 -14.78
C LEU A 170 -12.26 -2.52 -16.03
#